data_2d6867552a26d986999d63600dbed18b
#
_entry.id   2d6867552a26d986999d63600dbed18b
#
_cell.length_a   1.000
_cell.length_b   1.000
_cell.length_c   1.000
_cell.angle_alpha   90.00
_cell.angle_beta   90.00
_cell.angle_gamma   90.00
#
_symmetry.space_group_name_H-M   'P 1'
#
loop_
_entity.id
_entity.type
_entity.pdbx_description
1 polymer ?
#
loop_
_entity_poly.entity_id
_entity_poly.type
_entity_poly.pdbx_seq_one_letter_code
_entity_poly.pdbx_strand_id
1 'polypeptide(L)'
;MDDAHHVPIDDVLDLHAFQPRDIPSVVEEYVRAAHEAGLREIRLIHGRGTGVQRGIVQAALEKHPLVAAFHDAPESHLGATVATLVARDPL
;
A
#
# COMPACT_ATOMS: atom_id res chain seq x y z
N MET A 1 13.70 -18.99 -16.41
CA MET A 1 13.12 -18.81 -16.25
C MET A 1 12.26 -18.89 -15.55
N ASP A 2 12.19 -18.77 -15.34
CA ASP A 2 11.37 -19.19 -14.96
C ASP A 2 10.36 -18.46 -14.41
N ASP A 3 9.49 -18.16 -14.97
CA ASP A 3 8.41 -17.43 -14.55
C ASP A 3 7.53 -18.11 -13.63
N ALA A 4 7.89 -19.27 -13.23
CA ALA A 4 7.07 -20.03 -12.35
C ALA A 4 6.86 -19.32 -11.04
N HIS A 5 7.73 -18.41 -10.70
CA HIS A 5 7.60 -17.70 -9.44
C HIS A 5 7.06 -16.29 -9.59
N HIS A 6 6.64 -15.94 -10.77
CA HIS A 6 6.11 -14.59 -10.95
C HIS A 6 4.69 -14.53 -10.41
N VAL A 7 4.48 -13.70 -9.42
CA VAL A 7 3.18 -13.52 -8.81
C VAL A 7 2.74 -12.10 -9.08
N PRO A 8 1.59 -11.92 -9.72
CA PRO A 8 1.13 -10.55 -9.98
C PRO A 8 0.87 -9.82 -8.68
N ILE A 9 1.16 -8.53 -8.69
CA ILE A 9 0.91 -7.69 -7.53
C ILE A 9 -0.57 -7.39 -7.46
N ASP A 10 -1.16 -7.70 -6.29
CA ASP A 10 -2.55 -7.32 -6.04
C ASP A 10 -2.64 -5.86 -5.73
N ASP A 11 -3.79 -5.28 -6.02
CA ASP A 11 -4.03 -3.89 -5.65
C ASP A 11 -4.52 -3.76 -4.21
N VAL A 12 -4.52 -4.83 -3.45
CA VAL A 12 -4.90 -4.81 -2.04
C VAL A 12 -3.81 -5.51 -1.24
N LEU A 13 -3.38 -4.86 -0.17
CA LEU A 13 -2.40 -5.44 0.74
C LEU A 13 -2.99 -5.44 2.15
N ASP A 14 -3.07 -6.62 2.75
CA ASP A 14 -3.60 -6.76 4.10
C ASP A 14 -2.44 -6.73 5.08
N LEU A 15 -2.41 -5.71 5.92
CA LEU A 15 -1.30 -5.50 6.84
C LEU A 15 -1.63 -5.90 8.27
N HIS A 16 -2.82 -6.41 8.52
CA HIS A 16 -3.23 -6.58 9.91
C HIS A 16 -2.37 -7.62 10.66
N ALA A 17 -1.73 -8.52 9.95
CA ALA A 17 -0.90 -9.54 10.58
C ALA A 17 0.56 -9.12 10.74
N PHE A 18 0.95 -7.98 10.17
CA PHE A 18 2.34 -7.53 10.28
C PHE A 18 2.56 -6.81 11.60
N GLN A 19 3.76 -6.90 12.13
CA GLN A 19 4.10 -6.14 13.30
C GLN A 19 4.26 -4.67 12.97
N PRO A 20 3.88 -3.78 13.88
CA PRO A 20 3.97 -2.35 13.58
C PRO A 20 5.34 -1.89 13.10
N ARG A 21 6.40 -2.46 13.66
CA ARG A 21 7.75 -2.02 13.28
C ARG A 21 8.12 -2.41 11.86
N ASP A 22 7.42 -3.42 11.29
CA ASP A 22 7.72 -3.87 9.94
C ASP A 22 6.89 -3.15 8.89
N ILE A 23 5.84 -2.46 9.29
CA ILE A 23 4.91 -1.86 8.35
C ILE A 23 5.56 -0.82 7.45
N PRO A 24 6.43 0.07 7.97
CA PRO A 24 6.99 1.08 7.06
C PRO A 24 7.74 0.49 5.88
N SER A 25 8.55 -0.54 6.10
CA SER A 25 9.30 -1.11 4.99
C SER A 25 8.39 -1.93 4.08
N VAL A 26 7.38 -2.60 4.64
CA VAL A 26 6.44 -3.34 3.82
C VAL A 26 5.67 -2.40 2.90
N VAL A 27 5.21 -1.27 3.44
CA VAL A 27 4.48 -0.30 2.64
C VAL A 27 5.38 0.28 1.55
N GLU A 28 6.61 0.60 1.92
CA GLU A 28 7.53 1.20 0.97
C GLU A 28 7.77 0.25 -0.20
N GLU A 29 7.98 -1.02 0.07
CA GLU A 29 8.23 -1.97 -0.98
C GLU A 29 6.98 -2.27 -1.79
N TYR A 30 5.83 -2.34 -1.12
CA TYR A 30 4.60 -2.62 -1.84
C TYR A 30 4.26 -1.49 -2.80
N VAL A 31 4.40 -0.24 -2.36
CA VAL A 31 4.12 0.90 -3.25
C VAL A 31 5.04 0.84 -4.47
N ARG A 32 6.31 0.54 -4.24
CA ARG A 32 7.26 0.49 -5.34
C ARG A 32 6.90 -0.62 -6.32
N ALA A 33 6.55 -1.80 -5.82
CA ALA A 33 6.19 -2.91 -6.69
C ALA A 33 4.88 -2.65 -7.43
N ALA A 34 3.91 -2.03 -6.75
CA ALA A 34 2.63 -1.71 -7.38
C ALA A 34 2.82 -0.70 -8.50
N HIS A 35 3.64 0.31 -8.25
CA HIS A 35 3.92 1.32 -9.25
C HIS A 35 4.61 0.69 -10.47
N GLU A 36 5.56 -0.21 -10.20
CA GLU A 36 6.26 -0.90 -11.26
C GLU A 36 5.30 -1.75 -12.09
N ALA A 37 4.30 -2.32 -11.45
CA ALA A 37 3.31 -3.15 -12.13
C ALA A 37 2.27 -2.33 -12.89
N GLY A 38 2.33 -1.00 -12.78
CA GLY A 38 1.40 -0.14 -13.51
C GLY A 38 0.13 0.17 -12.78
N LEU A 39 0.03 -0.17 -11.50
CA LEU A 39 -1.17 0.12 -10.74
C LEU A 39 -1.23 1.61 -10.42
N ARG A 40 -2.42 2.17 -10.44
CA ARG A 40 -2.60 3.58 -10.14
C ARG A 40 -3.28 3.78 -8.79
N GLU A 41 -3.92 2.76 -8.28
CA GLU A 41 -4.62 2.87 -7.01
C GLU A 41 -4.45 1.57 -6.25
N ILE A 42 -4.13 1.68 -4.97
CA ILE A 42 -3.92 0.51 -4.11
C ILE A 42 -4.67 0.72 -2.81
N ARG A 43 -5.01 -0.39 -2.16
CA ARG A 43 -5.73 -0.37 -0.90
C ARG A 43 -4.92 -1.11 0.13
N LEU A 44 -4.70 -0.46 1.28
CA LEU A 44 -3.89 -1.04 2.35
C LEU A 44 -4.80 -1.21 3.57
N ILE A 45 -5.00 -2.47 3.96
CA ILE A 45 -5.90 -2.80 5.07
C ILE A 45 -5.06 -2.85 6.33
N HIS A 46 -5.26 -1.89 7.23
CA HIS A 46 -4.48 -1.81 8.45
C HIS A 46 -5.29 -2.16 9.69
N GLY A 47 -6.59 -2.37 9.53
CA GLY A 47 -7.43 -2.70 10.66
C GLY A 47 -7.98 -1.47 11.32
N ARG A 48 -8.95 -1.69 12.20
CA ARG A 48 -9.63 -0.57 12.85
C ARG A 48 -9.01 -0.21 14.18
N GLY A 49 -8.69 -1.18 14.96
CA GLY A 49 -7.99 -1.03 16.23
C GLY A 49 -7.98 0.35 16.83
N THR A 50 -6.84 0.69 17.43
CA THR A 50 -6.66 1.99 18.07
C THR A 50 -6.20 3.08 17.11
N GLY A 51 -5.96 2.73 15.86
CA GLY A 51 -5.46 3.70 14.91
C GLY A 51 -3.93 3.72 14.81
N VAL A 52 -3.25 2.91 15.59
CA VAL A 52 -1.79 2.92 15.57
C VAL A 52 -1.28 2.48 14.20
N GLN A 53 -1.79 1.36 13.69
CA GLN A 53 -1.32 0.89 12.41
C GLN A 53 -1.76 1.80 11.27
N ARG A 54 -2.95 2.36 11.36
CA ARG A 54 -3.39 3.32 10.37
C ARG A 54 -2.43 4.51 10.32
N GLY A 55 -2.02 5.01 11.47
CA GLY A 55 -1.08 6.12 11.51
C GLY A 55 0.26 5.78 10.90
N ILE A 56 0.75 4.57 11.18
CA ILE A 56 2.03 4.14 10.62
C ILE A 56 1.95 4.04 9.10
N VAL A 57 0.86 3.45 8.60
CA VAL A 57 0.67 3.29 7.16
C VAL A 57 0.61 4.66 6.49
N GLN A 58 -0.19 5.57 7.05
CA GLN A 58 -0.37 6.86 6.41
C GLN A 58 0.89 7.72 6.48
N ALA A 59 1.66 7.59 7.57
CA ALA A 59 2.93 8.29 7.64
C ALA A 59 3.91 7.78 6.57
N ALA A 60 3.92 6.46 6.35
CA ALA A 60 4.79 5.90 5.33
C ALA A 60 4.35 6.35 3.93
N LEU A 61 3.05 6.40 3.69
CA LEU A 61 2.55 6.86 2.39
C LEU A 61 2.88 8.32 2.16
N GLU A 62 2.79 9.12 3.22
CA GLU A 62 3.03 10.55 3.06
C GLU A 62 4.46 10.83 2.64
N LYS A 63 5.39 10.02 3.06
CA LYS A 63 6.79 10.23 2.72
C LYS A 63 7.19 9.60 1.39
N HIS A 64 6.33 8.78 0.80
CA HIS A 64 6.72 8.01 -0.35
C HIS A 64 6.60 8.83 -1.62
N PRO A 65 7.68 8.96 -2.39
CA PRO A 65 7.63 9.82 -3.59
C PRO A 65 6.70 9.32 -4.68
N LEU A 66 6.32 8.05 -4.66
CA LEU A 66 5.44 7.51 -5.69
C LEU A 66 3.96 7.61 -5.31
N VAL A 67 3.65 8.12 -4.13
CA VAL A 67 2.27 8.28 -3.69
C VAL A 67 1.84 9.71 -3.97
N ALA A 68 0.79 9.86 -4.78
CA ALA A 68 0.27 11.17 -5.11
C ALA A 68 -0.71 11.67 -4.05
N ALA A 69 -1.51 10.76 -3.49
CA ALA A 69 -2.50 11.13 -2.50
C ALA A 69 -3.00 9.88 -1.82
N PHE A 70 -3.60 10.03 -0.65
CA PHE A 70 -4.24 8.90 0.02
C PHE A 70 -5.38 9.41 0.88
N HIS A 71 -6.30 8.51 1.18
CA HIS A 71 -7.43 8.84 2.04
C HIS A 71 -7.98 7.57 2.66
N ASP A 72 -8.74 7.72 3.74
CA ASP A 72 -9.39 6.57 4.36
C ASP A 72 -10.42 6.00 3.40
N ALA A 73 -10.52 4.68 3.37
CA ALA A 73 -11.53 4.02 2.55
C ALA A 73 -12.86 4.11 3.28
N PRO A 74 -13.82 4.87 2.76
CA PRO A 74 -15.03 5.14 3.52
C PRO A 74 -15.92 3.93 3.70
N GLU A 75 -15.86 3.00 2.77
CA GLU A 75 -16.75 1.85 2.84
C GLU A 75 -16.10 0.65 3.51
N SER A 76 -14.91 0.80 4.06
CA SER A 76 -14.21 -0.35 4.60
C SER A 76 -14.64 -0.63 6.03
N HIS A 77 -15.13 -1.84 6.28
CA HIS A 77 -15.42 -2.28 7.63
C HIS A 77 -14.18 -2.75 8.35
N LEU A 78 -13.11 -2.99 7.63
CA LEU A 78 -11.87 -3.51 8.22
C LEU A 78 -10.86 -2.43 8.53
N GLY A 79 -11.12 -1.21 8.09
CA GLY A 79 -10.16 -0.14 8.26
C GLY A 79 -9.08 -0.20 7.21
N ALA A 80 -9.15 0.68 6.23
CA ALA A 80 -8.20 0.66 5.13
C ALA A 80 -7.91 2.07 4.65
N THR A 81 -6.79 2.24 3.98
CA THR A 81 -6.42 3.48 3.34
C THR A 81 -6.25 3.19 1.85
N VAL A 82 -6.80 4.06 1.03
CA VAL A 82 -6.63 3.99 -0.42
C VAL A 82 -5.57 5.00 -0.82
N ALA A 83 -4.59 4.56 -1.59
CA ALA A 83 -3.52 5.44 -2.06
C ALA A 83 -3.54 5.48 -3.57
N THR A 84 -3.36 6.67 -4.11
CA THR A 84 -3.24 6.88 -5.54
C THR A 84 -1.76 7.09 -5.85
N LEU A 85 -1.26 6.37 -6.83
CA LEU A 85 0.15 6.43 -7.17
C LEU A 85 0.34 7.40 -8.34
N VAL A 86 1.53 8.00 -8.39
CA VAL A 86 1.85 8.87 -9.52
C VAL A 86 1.90 8.02 -10.78
N ALA A 87 1.66 8.64 -11.92
CA ALA A 87 1.69 7.92 -13.17
C ALA A 87 3.10 7.46 -13.47
N ARG A 88 3.20 6.28 -14.10
CA ARG A 88 4.51 5.85 -14.58
C ARG A 88 4.86 6.67 -15.81
N ASP A 89 6.15 6.96 -15.91
CA ASP A 89 6.60 7.68 -17.08
C ASP A 89 6.45 6.81 -18.29
N PRO A 90 5.79 7.29 -19.34
CA PRO A 90 5.78 6.53 -20.58
C PRO A 90 7.16 6.66 -21.20
N LEU A 91 7.56 5.65 -21.86
CA LEU A 91 8.86 5.75 -22.52
C LEU A 91 8.75 6.12 -23.95
#